data_86243a289fc89ca1913edd79c7caf4be
#
_entry.id   86243a289fc89ca1913edd79c7caf4be
#
_cell.length_a   1.000
_cell.length_b   1.000
_cell.length_c   1.000
_cell.angle_alpha   90.00
_cell.angle_beta   90.00
_cell.angle_gamma   90.00
#
_symmetry.space_group_name_H-M   'P 1'
#
loop_
_entity.id
_entity.type
_entity.pdbx_description
1 polymer ?
#
loop_
_entity_poly.entity_id
_entity_poly.type
_entity_poly.pdbx_seq_one_letter_code
_entity_poly.pdbx_strand_id
1 'polypeptide(L)'
;MDKMDILFKSDGWQAIYKMGYYAEIFAIFVENYRELMKAITEIQTSKEPILAHFSQTHLSRYLFNFLASATALKGNCYVLMENYKNAELWEKYKEATKKYFLNNELVAFINDFRNYQTHYKVEISYISTKNQVVFDTCKLLEHPKQWNTLAKRFIKNAGTEIVLQEVCEKYYQLNEEFCL
;
A
#
# COMPACT_ATOMS: atom_id res chain seq x y z
N MET A 1 40.90 13.87 14.08
CA MET A 1 39.51 13.62 13.62
C MET A 1 39.12 14.76 12.68
N ASP A 2 38.81 14.46 11.46
CA ASP A 2 38.46 15.47 10.45
C ASP A 2 37.16 16.19 10.89
N LYS A 3 37.04 17.50 10.55
CA LYS A 3 35.81 18.29 10.81
C LYS A 3 34.58 17.64 10.16
N MET A 4 34.78 17.01 9.03
CA MET A 4 33.72 16.26 8.33
C MET A 4 33.27 15.02 9.11
N ASP A 5 34.20 14.30 9.75
CA ASP A 5 33.87 13.16 10.62
C ASP A 5 33.00 13.56 11.81
N ILE A 6 33.28 14.74 12.39
CA ILE A 6 32.50 15.30 13.50
C ILE A 6 31.08 15.65 13.01
N LEU A 7 30.98 16.30 11.87
CA LEU A 7 29.70 16.68 11.26
C LEU A 7 28.84 15.45 10.97
N PHE A 8 29.38 14.45 10.27
CA PHE A 8 28.63 13.24 9.88
C PHE A 8 28.19 12.40 11.08
N LYS A 9 28.89 12.50 12.22
CA LYS A 9 28.52 11.81 13.46
C LYS A 9 27.59 12.63 14.36
N SER A 10 27.30 13.89 14.02
CA SER A 10 26.40 14.73 14.80
C SER A 10 24.94 14.24 14.69
N ASP A 11 24.18 14.36 15.78
CA ASP A 11 22.76 13.98 15.83
C ASP A 11 21.93 14.72 14.78
N GLY A 12 22.24 15.99 14.54
CA GLY A 12 21.57 16.80 13.52
C GLY A 12 21.77 16.26 12.11
N TRP A 13 23.01 15.89 11.76
CA TRP A 13 23.29 15.29 10.45
C TRP A 13 22.61 13.94 10.28
N GLN A 14 22.65 13.09 11.32
CA GLN A 14 21.98 11.80 11.31
C GLN A 14 20.46 11.93 11.18
N ALA A 15 19.86 12.93 11.78
CA ALA A 15 18.44 13.23 11.63
C ALA A 15 18.10 13.63 10.19
N ILE A 16 18.86 14.56 9.60
CA ILE A 16 18.68 15.00 8.20
C ILE A 16 18.83 13.82 7.24
N TYR A 17 19.83 12.97 7.43
CA TYR A 17 20.06 11.80 6.59
C TYR A 17 18.88 10.81 6.64
N LYS A 18 18.38 10.52 7.86
CA LYS A 18 17.21 9.64 8.05
C LYS A 18 15.94 10.21 7.44
N MET A 19 15.72 11.52 7.54
CA MET A 19 14.59 12.19 6.91
C MET A 19 14.70 12.16 5.38
N GLY A 20 15.90 12.33 4.82
CA GLY A 20 16.14 12.20 3.38
C GLY A 20 15.78 10.81 2.87
N TYR A 21 16.24 9.78 3.57
CA TYR A 21 15.90 8.40 3.24
C TYR A 21 14.38 8.11 3.34
N TYR A 22 13.73 8.66 4.36
CA TYR A 22 12.27 8.55 4.49
C TYR A 22 11.54 9.23 3.32
N ALA A 23 11.98 10.43 2.93
CA ALA A 23 11.41 11.15 1.79
C ALA A 23 11.56 10.36 0.47
N GLU A 24 12.68 9.67 0.27
CA GLU A 24 12.91 8.79 -0.88
C GLU A 24 11.92 7.62 -0.90
N ILE A 25 11.72 6.93 0.23
CA ILE A 25 10.74 5.84 0.34
C ILE A 25 9.32 6.34 0.10
N PHE A 26 8.98 7.54 0.60
CA PHE A 26 7.69 8.16 0.34
C PHE A 26 7.51 8.46 -1.16
N ALA A 27 8.54 8.99 -1.84
CA ALA A 27 8.51 9.23 -3.28
C ALA A 27 8.29 7.93 -4.07
N ILE A 28 8.98 6.85 -3.71
CA ILE A 28 8.78 5.53 -4.31
C ILE A 28 7.32 5.04 -4.14
N PHE A 29 6.73 5.24 -2.96
CA PHE A 29 5.33 4.89 -2.72
C PHE A 29 4.38 5.68 -3.64
N VAL A 30 4.59 6.99 -3.76
CA VAL A 30 3.77 7.86 -4.62
C VAL A 30 3.89 7.46 -6.10
N GLU A 31 5.09 7.19 -6.59
CA GLU A 31 5.31 6.77 -7.99
C GLU A 31 4.66 5.41 -8.28
N ASN A 32 4.80 4.43 -7.39
CA ASN A 32 4.13 3.14 -7.56
C ASN A 32 2.60 3.26 -7.59
N TYR A 33 2.03 4.18 -6.80
CA TYR A 33 0.61 4.50 -6.88
C TYR A 33 0.22 5.10 -8.23
N ARG A 34 0.98 6.07 -8.74
CA ARG A 34 0.74 6.71 -10.05
C ARG A 34 0.81 5.70 -11.19
N GLU A 35 1.82 4.83 -11.20
CA GLU A 35 1.95 3.75 -12.19
C GLU A 35 0.75 2.80 -12.15
N LEU A 36 0.30 2.42 -10.96
CA LEU A 36 -0.88 1.57 -10.78
C LEU A 36 -2.15 2.25 -11.32
N MET A 37 -2.40 3.52 -10.96
CA MET A 37 -3.58 4.25 -11.43
C MET A 37 -3.57 4.44 -12.94
N LYS A 38 -2.42 4.73 -13.52
CA LYS A 38 -2.24 4.82 -14.97
C LYS A 38 -2.59 3.49 -15.65
N ALA A 39 -2.08 2.37 -15.15
CA ALA A 39 -2.38 1.05 -15.71
C ALA A 39 -3.88 0.70 -15.60
N ILE A 40 -4.53 1.01 -14.48
CA ILE A 40 -5.98 0.83 -14.33
C ILE A 40 -6.74 1.65 -15.37
N THR A 41 -6.39 2.92 -15.54
CA THR A 41 -7.03 3.82 -16.51
C THR A 41 -6.84 3.32 -17.95
N GLU A 42 -5.65 2.87 -18.31
CA GLU A 42 -5.37 2.29 -19.63
C GLU A 42 -6.23 1.07 -19.90
N ILE A 43 -6.40 0.17 -18.93
CA ILE A 43 -7.29 -1.01 -19.08
C ILE A 43 -8.75 -0.58 -19.26
N GLN A 44 -9.22 0.38 -18.47
CA GLN A 44 -10.60 0.85 -18.51
C GLN A 44 -10.94 1.59 -19.81
N THR A 45 -9.96 2.23 -20.44
CA THR A 45 -10.16 3.02 -21.66
C THR A 45 -9.81 2.28 -22.94
N SER A 46 -9.12 1.15 -22.86
CA SER A 46 -8.70 0.36 -24.04
C SER A 46 -9.91 -0.27 -24.74
N LYS A 47 -9.95 -0.10 -26.05
CA LYS A 47 -10.93 -0.75 -26.94
C LYS A 47 -10.43 -2.08 -27.51
N GLU A 48 -9.17 -2.44 -27.27
CA GLU A 48 -8.54 -3.60 -27.87
C GLU A 48 -8.37 -4.75 -26.85
N PRO A 49 -8.94 -5.96 -27.10
CA PRO A 49 -8.87 -7.10 -26.20
C PRO A 49 -7.43 -7.59 -25.92
N ILE A 50 -6.53 -7.46 -26.91
CA ILE A 50 -5.11 -7.88 -26.79
C ILE A 50 -4.37 -6.99 -25.79
N LEU A 51 -4.63 -5.68 -25.77
CA LEU A 51 -4.07 -4.76 -24.80
C LEU A 51 -4.58 -5.05 -23.39
N ALA A 52 -5.83 -5.47 -23.24
CA ALA A 52 -6.39 -5.88 -21.94
C ALA A 52 -5.64 -7.06 -21.32
N HIS A 53 -5.22 -8.05 -22.12
CA HIS A 53 -4.47 -9.20 -21.62
C HIS A 53 -3.03 -8.83 -21.23
N PHE A 54 -2.32 -8.04 -22.04
CA PHE A 54 -1.00 -7.52 -21.68
C PHE A 54 -1.05 -6.67 -20.42
N SER A 55 -2.09 -5.86 -20.28
CA SER A 55 -2.30 -4.98 -19.14
C SER A 55 -2.56 -5.74 -17.84
N GLN A 56 -3.18 -6.93 -17.88
CA GLN A 56 -3.38 -7.76 -16.66
C GLN A 56 -2.07 -8.17 -15.99
N THR A 57 -1.06 -8.61 -16.77
CA THR A 57 0.25 -8.99 -16.21
C THR A 57 0.97 -7.78 -15.62
N HIS A 58 0.91 -6.64 -16.32
CA HIS A 58 1.49 -5.39 -15.84
C HIS A 58 0.76 -4.85 -14.61
N LEU A 59 -0.57 -4.94 -14.58
CA LEU A 59 -1.38 -4.53 -13.42
C LEU A 59 -1.00 -5.29 -12.15
N SER A 60 -0.81 -6.62 -12.24
CA SER A 60 -0.36 -7.43 -11.11
C SER A 60 0.99 -6.94 -10.55
N ARG A 61 1.92 -6.59 -11.44
CA ARG A 61 3.23 -6.06 -11.06
C ARG A 61 3.10 -4.69 -10.36
N TYR A 62 2.34 -3.77 -10.94
CA TYR A 62 2.14 -2.45 -10.36
C TYR A 62 1.42 -2.51 -9.01
N LEU A 63 0.40 -3.37 -8.91
CA LEU A 63 -0.29 -3.60 -7.65
C LEU A 63 0.65 -4.18 -6.59
N PHE A 64 1.46 -5.17 -6.94
CA PHE A 64 2.47 -5.73 -6.03
C PHE A 64 3.46 -4.67 -5.55
N ASN A 65 3.99 -3.85 -6.47
CA ASN A 65 4.94 -2.79 -6.16
C ASN A 65 4.32 -1.73 -5.24
N PHE A 66 3.08 -1.32 -5.52
CA PHE A 66 2.35 -0.38 -4.67
C PHE A 66 2.16 -0.91 -3.24
N LEU A 67 1.70 -2.15 -3.08
CA LEU A 67 1.49 -2.77 -1.78
C LEU A 67 2.81 -2.99 -1.02
N ALA A 68 3.88 -3.36 -1.73
CA ALA A 68 5.20 -3.52 -1.16
C ALA A 68 5.78 -2.18 -0.68
N SER A 69 5.67 -1.12 -1.50
CA SER A 69 6.15 0.22 -1.13
C SER A 69 5.38 0.83 0.05
N ALA A 70 4.06 0.64 0.13
CA ALA A 70 3.27 1.06 1.27
C ALA A 70 3.69 0.35 2.57
N THR A 71 4.06 -0.93 2.48
CA THR A 71 4.57 -1.68 3.64
C THR A 71 5.95 -1.17 4.04
N ALA A 72 6.83 -0.91 3.07
CA ALA A 72 8.16 -0.35 3.31
C ALA A 72 8.06 1.04 3.95
N LEU A 73 7.15 1.89 3.47
CA LEU A 73 6.90 3.22 4.03
C LEU A 73 6.54 3.15 5.52
N LYS A 74 5.57 2.31 5.90
CA LYS A 74 5.18 2.12 7.31
C LYS A 74 6.34 1.60 8.17
N GLY A 75 7.10 0.63 7.65
CA GLY A 75 8.28 0.10 8.33
C GLY A 75 9.36 1.16 8.56
N ASN A 76 9.62 2.00 7.57
CA ASN A 76 10.57 3.11 7.68
C ASN A 76 10.08 4.21 8.63
N CYS A 77 8.79 4.52 8.64
CA CYS A 77 8.18 5.39 9.65
C CYS A 77 8.45 4.87 11.07
N TYR A 78 8.21 3.58 11.29
CA TYR A 78 8.46 2.97 12.59
C TYR A 78 9.93 3.09 13.00
N VAL A 79 10.86 2.71 12.12
CA VAL A 79 12.31 2.78 12.38
C VAL A 79 12.77 4.23 12.66
N LEU A 80 12.23 5.19 11.91
CA LEU A 80 12.51 6.60 12.15
C LEU A 80 12.02 7.04 13.54
N MET A 81 10.77 6.71 13.89
CA MET A 81 10.17 7.10 15.16
C MET A 81 10.76 6.35 16.36
N GLU A 82 11.29 5.14 16.15
CA GLU A 82 11.95 4.36 17.21
C GLU A 82 13.14 5.09 17.85
N ASN A 83 13.80 5.99 17.11
CA ASN A 83 14.86 6.83 17.64
C ASN A 83 14.34 7.92 18.62
N TYR A 84 13.04 8.16 18.66
CA TYR A 84 12.38 9.19 19.47
C TYR A 84 11.44 8.60 20.52
N LYS A 85 11.68 7.35 20.98
CA LYS A 85 10.79 6.61 21.90
C LYS A 85 10.45 7.33 23.21
N ASN A 86 11.29 8.23 23.68
CA ASN A 86 11.07 8.96 24.92
C ASN A 86 10.56 10.39 24.71
N ALA A 87 10.15 10.75 23.49
CA ALA A 87 9.68 12.06 23.14
C ALA A 87 8.16 12.06 22.89
N GLU A 88 7.54 13.24 23.02
CA GLU A 88 6.14 13.49 22.68
C GLU A 88 5.80 13.00 21.27
N LEU A 89 6.76 13.09 20.35
CA LEU A 89 6.62 12.62 18.96
C LEU A 89 6.31 11.12 18.87
N TRP A 90 6.90 10.31 19.74
CA TRP A 90 6.61 8.87 19.79
C TRP A 90 5.17 8.57 20.21
N GLU A 91 4.64 9.33 21.17
CA GLU A 91 3.23 9.16 21.58
C GLU A 91 2.28 9.57 20.44
N LYS A 92 2.54 10.70 19.77
CA LYS A 92 1.77 11.14 18.59
C LYS A 92 1.80 10.10 17.47
N TYR A 93 2.97 9.50 17.21
CA TYR A 93 3.09 8.41 16.23
C TYR A 93 2.24 7.19 16.61
N LYS A 94 2.25 6.78 17.88
CA LYS A 94 1.42 5.66 18.34
C LYS A 94 -0.08 5.95 18.20
N GLU A 95 -0.49 7.16 18.54
CA GLU A 95 -1.89 7.61 18.39
C GLU A 95 -2.31 7.62 16.92
N ALA A 96 -1.48 8.16 16.03
CA ALA A 96 -1.71 8.14 14.60
C ALA A 96 -1.80 6.69 14.07
N THR A 97 -0.87 5.82 14.47
CA THR A 97 -0.88 4.40 14.10
C THR A 97 -2.20 3.71 14.53
N LYS A 98 -2.67 4.00 15.75
CA LYS A 98 -3.96 3.49 16.23
C LYS A 98 -5.13 4.04 15.41
N LYS A 99 -5.13 5.34 15.15
CA LYS A 99 -6.21 6.02 14.42
C LYS A 99 -6.37 5.49 12.99
N TYR A 100 -5.26 5.36 12.26
CA TYR A 100 -5.31 5.06 10.83
C TYR A 100 -5.29 3.55 10.52
N PHE A 101 -4.59 2.75 11.32
CA PHE A 101 -4.33 1.34 10.97
C PHE A 101 -4.97 0.32 11.91
N LEU A 102 -5.18 0.66 13.20
CA LEU A 102 -5.74 -0.30 14.13
C LEU A 102 -7.25 -0.48 13.89
N ASN A 103 -7.71 -1.74 13.83
CA ASN A 103 -9.11 -2.10 13.59
C ASN A 103 -9.71 -1.57 12.26
N ASN A 104 -8.87 -1.19 11.32
CA ASN A 104 -9.29 -0.74 9.99
C ASN A 104 -9.44 -1.95 9.06
N GLU A 105 -10.66 -2.21 8.59
CA GLU A 105 -10.98 -3.35 7.72
C GLU A 105 -10.25 -3.29 6.38
N LEU A 106 -10.13 -2.09 5.77
CA LEU A 106 -9.40 -1.89 4.53
C LEU A 106 -7.93 -2.24 4.70
N VAL A 107 -7.31 -1.75 5.78
CA VAL A 107 -5.89 -2.04 6.07
C VAL A 107 -5.68 -3.54 6.31
N ALA A 108 -6.57 -4.17 7.05
CA ALA A 108 -6.53 -5.62 7.28
C ALA A 108 -6.65 -6.40 5.97
N PHE A 109 -7.59 -6.00 5.10
CA PHE A 109 -7.74 -6.59 3.76
C PHE A 109 -6.47 -6.43 2.93
N ILE A 110 -5.92 -5.23 2.83
CA ILE A 110 -4.70 -4.95 2.04
C ILE A 110 -3.49 -5.75 2.55
N ASN A 111 -3.29 -5.84 3.86
CA ASN A 111 -2.19 -6.61 4.43
C ASN A 111 -2.33 -8.11 4.12
N ASP A 112 -3.52 -8.64 4.26
CA ASP A 112 -3.81 -10.03 3.90
C ASP A 112 -3.74 -10.27 2.40
N PHE A 113 -4.20 -9.33 1.60
CA PHE A 113 -4.16 -9.40 0.15
C PHE A 113 -2.72 -9.37 -0.39
N ARG A 114 -1.85 -8.54 0.21
CA ARG A 114 -0.41 -8.56 -0.11
C ARG A 114 0.19 -9.94 0.16
N ASN A 115 -0.11 -10.54 1.31
CA ASN A 115 0.35 -11.90 1.63
C ASN A 115 -0.21 -12.93 0.64
N TYR A 116 -1.47 -12.76 0.24
CA TYR A 116 -2.08 -13.57 -0.80
C TYR A 116 -1.33 -13.48 -2.13
N GLN A 117 -1.00 -12.27 -2.60
CA GLN A 117 -0.23 -12.06 -3.83
C GLN A 117 1.18 -12.68 -3.78
N THR A 118 1.80 -12.69 -2.62
CA THR A 118 3.16 -13.23 -2.46
C THR A 118 3.21 -14.75 -2.60
N HIS A 119 2.15 -15.44 -2.19
CA HIS A 119 2.12 -16.90 -2.10
C HIS A 119 1.24 -17.59 -3.14
N TYR A 120 0.34 -16.84 -3.78
CA TYR A 120 -0.63 -17.38 -4.72
C TYR A 120 -0.71 -16.52 -5.98
N LYS A 121 -1.01 -17.16 -7.11
CA LYS A 121 -1.26 -16.43 -8.35
C LYS A 121 -2.54 -15.61 -8.17
N VAL A 122 -2.41 -14.30 -8.26
CA VAL A 122 -3.57 -13.42 -8.25
C VAL A 122 -4.30 -13.56 -9.58
N GLU A 123 -5.43 -14.21 -9.57
CA GLU A 123 -6.41 -14.04 -10.62
C GLU A 123 -7.05 -12.66 -10.44
N ILE A 124 -6.34 -11.63 -10.91
CA ILE A 124 -6.92 -10.31 -10.99
C ILE A 124 -8.00 -10.38 -12.05
N SER A 125 -9.17 -10.41 -11.57
CA SER A 125 -10.41 -9.83 -11.95
C SER A 125 -10.65 -9.49 -13.42
N TYR A 126 -11.84 -9.79 -13.78
CA TYR A 126 -12.49 -9.39 -14.99
C TYR A 126 -12.82 -7.89 -14.96
N ILE A 127 -12.95 -7.31 -16.13
CA ILE A 127 -13.51 -5.98 -16.29
C ILE A 127 -15.03 -6.13 -16.08
N SER A 128 -15.57 -5.43 -15.08
CA SER A 128 -17.01 -5.44 -14.80
C SER A 128 -17.81 -4.86 -15.97
N THR A 129 -19.12 -5.07 -15.94
CA THR A 129 -20.05 -4.44 -16.92
C THR A 129 -19.99 -2.91 -16.92
N LYS A 130 -19.42 -2.31 -15.86
CA LYS A 130 -19.17 -0.86 -15.73
C LYS A 130 -17.78 -0.44 -16.21
N ASN A 131 -17.06 -1.32 -16.91
CA ASN A 131 -15.67 -1.08 -17.34
C ASN A 131 -14.71 -0.75 -16.19
N GLN A 132 -14.88 -1.40 -15.04
CA GLN A 132 -14.04 -1.26 -13.86
C GLN A 132 -13.21 -2.53 -13.64
N VAL A 133 -12.00 -2.36 -13.16
CA VAL A 133 -11.16 -3.47 -12.69
C VAL A 133 -11.63 -3.86 -11.29
N VAL A 134 -12.10 -5.08 -11.13
CA VAL A 134 -12.72 -5.54 -9.88
C VAL A 134 -12.16 -6.88 -9.41
N PHE A 135 -12.26 -7.20 -8.15
CA PHE A 135 -12.09 -8.53 -7.58
C PHE A 135 -13.45 -9.15 -7.30
N ASP A 136 -13.62 -10.40 -7.67
CA ASP A 136 -14.78 -11.20 -7.31
C ASP A 136 -14.67 -11.63 -5.83
N THR A 137 -15.61 -11.17 -5.00
CA THR A 137 -15.60 -11.47 -3.57
C THR A 137 -15.84 -12.93 -3.25
N CYS A 138 -16.64 -13.63 -4.05
CA CYS A 138 -16.89 -15.08 -3.88
C CYS A 138 -15.59 -15.85 -4.11
N LYS A 139 -14.87 -15.57 -5.19
CA LYS A 139 -13.58 -16.21 -5.48
C LYS A 139 -12.53 -15.93 -4.40
N LEU A 140 -12.50 -14.70 -3.87
CA LEU A 140 -11.60 -14.39 -2.75
C LEU A 140 -11.95 -15.19 -1.49
N LEU A 141 -13.24 -15.37 -1.19
CA LEU A 141 -13.68 -16.09 0.02
C LEU A 141 -13.60 -17.62 -0.14
N GLU A 142 -13.75 -18.16 -1.34
CA GLU A 142 -13.62 -19.59 -1.64
C GLU A 142 -12.16 -20.07 -1.64
N HIS A 143 -11.21 -19.16 -1.82
CA HIS A 143 -9.81 -19.51 -1.81
C HIS A 143 -9.39 -20.09 -0.45
N PRO A 144 -8.58 -21.18 -0.42
CA PRO A 144 -8.17 -21.84 0.82
C PRO A 144 -7.34 -20.96 1.78
N LYS A 145 -6.89 -19.79 1.33
CA LYS A 145 -6.28 -18.80 2.24
C LYS A 145 -7.27 -18.39 3.32
N GLN A 146 -6.83 -18.45 4.56
CA GLN A 146 -7.60 -17.90 5.67
C GLN A 146 -7.39 -16.38 5.76
N TRP A 147 -8.43 -15.62 5.46
CA TRP A 147 -8.49 -14.19 5.71
C TRP A 147 -8.67 -13.93 7.22
N ASN A 148 -7.98 -12.93 7.76
CA ASN A 148 -8.26 -12.52 9.13
C ASN A 148 -9.70 -11.97 9.26
N THR A 149 -10.19 -11.87 10.47
CA THR A 149 -11.60 -11.50 10.72
C THR A 149 -12.00 -10.16 10.12
N LEU A 150 -11.13 -9.13 10.20
CA LEU A 150 -11.41 -7.80 9.66
C LEU A 150 -11.37 -7.81 8.13
N ALA A 151 -10.37 -8.46 7.53
CA ALA A 151 -10.28 -8.60 6.08
C ALA A 151 -11.48 -9.35 5.51
N LYS A 152 -11.89 -10.44 6.16
CA LYS A 152 -13.09 -11.20 5.76
C LYS A 152 -14.37 -10.37 5.86
N ARG A 153 -14.47 -9.52 6.87
CA ARG A 153 -15.59 -8.58 7.01
C ARG A 153 -15.58 -7.54 5.91
N PHE A 154 -14.43 -6.96 5.57
CA PHE A 154 -14.28 -6.06 4.43
C PHE A 154 -14.77 -6.69 3.13
N ILE A 155 -14.30 -7.92 2.82
CA ILE A 155 -14.69 -8.63 1.59
C ILE A 155 -16.21 -8.87 1.56
N LYS A 156 -16.81 -9.30 2.66
CA LYS A 156 -18.26 -9.55 2.74
C LYS A 156 -19.09 -8.28 2.60
N ASN A 157 -18.63 -7.17 3.19
CA ASN A 157 -19.35 -5.88 3.15
C ASN A 157 -19.26 -5.21 1.76
N ALA A 158 -18.28 -5.57 0.94
CA ALA A 158 -18.13 -5.02 -0.42
C ALA A 158 -19.19 -5.53 -1.42
N GLY A 159 -20.01 -6.53 -1.05
CA GLY A 159 -20.99 -7.14 -1.95
C GLY A 159 -20.35 -8.18 -2.86
N THR A 160 -20.68 -8.14 -4.17
CA THR A 160 -20.19 -9.11 -5.15
C THR A 160 -18.81 -8.77 -5.72
N GLU A 161 -18.42 -7.51 -5.68
CA GLU A 161 -17.21 -6.99 -6.32
C GLU A 161 -16.50 -5.97 -5.43
N ILE A 162 -15.17 -5.99 -5.47
CA ILE A 162 -14.30 -4.97 -4.90
C ILE A 162 -13.64 -4.21 -6.04
N VAL A 163 -13.93 -2.91 -6.18
CA VAL A 163 -13.32 -2.06 -7.19
C VAL A 163 -11.87 -1.76 -6.81
N LEU A 164 -10.93 -2.21 -7.63
CA LEU A 164 -9.49 -2.10 -7.34
C LEU A 164 -9.06 -0.64 -7.17
N GLN A 165 -9.50 0.23 -8.08
CA GLN A 165 -9.17 1.65 -8.05
C GLN A 165 -9.57 2.28 -6.70
N GLU A 166 -10.82 2.11 -6.29
CA GLU A 166 -11.33 2.70 -5.04
C GLU A 166 -10.58 2.24 -3.80
N VAL A 167 -10.24 0.94 -3.75
CA VAL A 167 -9.48 0.37 -2.64
C VAL A 167 -8.07 0.96 -2.58
N CYS A 168 -7.40 1.07 -3.73
CA CYS A 168 -6.05 1.61 -3.79
C CYS A 168 -6.01 3.12 -3.52
N GLU A 169 -6.98 3.89 -4.00
CA GLU A 169 -7.13 5.32 -3.71
C GLU A 169 -7.33 5.57 -2.21
N LYS A 170 -8.28 4.88 -1.58
CA LYS A 170 -8.53 5.00 -0.14
C LYS A 170 -7.32 4.60 0.69
N TYR A 171 -6.62 3.56 0.28
CA TYR A 171 -5.41 3.10 0.99
C TYR A 171 -4.23 4.06 0.80
N TYR A 172 -4.09 4.67 -0.39
CA TYR A 172 -3.12 5.72 -0.66
C TYR A 172 -3.37 6.92 0.24
N GLN A 173 -4.59 7.47 0.24
CA GLN A 173 -4.99 8.62 1.06
C GLN A 173 -4.72 8.38 2.55
N LEU A 174 -5.06 7.20 3.05
CA LEU A 174 -4.83 6.83 4.45
C LEU A 174 -3.33 6.83 4.80
N ASN A 175 -2.46 6.35 3.91
CA ASN A 175 -1.01 6.39 4.15
C ASN A 175 -0.45 7.80 3.99
N GLU A 176 -0.95 8.59 3.06
CA GLU A 176 -0.55 10.00 2.88
C GLU A 176 -0.90 10.82 4.13
N GLU A 177 -2.14 10.74 4.63
CA GLU A 177 -2.57 11.42 5.87
C GLU A 177 -1.78 10.97 7.10
N PHE A 178 -1.36 9.71 7.15
CA PHE A 178 -0.53 9.21 8.24
C PHE A 178 0.90 9.77 8.20
N CYS A 179 1.43 10.04 6.99
CA CYS A 179 2.81 10.46 6.78
C CYS A 179 3.01 11.98 6.83
N LEU A 180 1.96 12.77 6.69
CA LEU A 180 1.98 14.24 6.72
C LEU A 180 1.57 14.77 8.09
#